data_e8245a4e522811b9cfc578e18f7955a4
#
_entry.id   e8245a4e522811b9cfc578e18f7955a4
#
_cell.length_a   1.000
_cell.length_b   1.000
_cell.length_c   1.000
_cell.angle_alpha   90.00
_cell.angle_beta   90.00
_cell.angle_gamma   90.00
#
_symmetry.space_group_name_H-M   'P 1'
#
loop_
_entity.id
_entity.type
_entity.pdbx_description
1 polymer ?
#
loop_
_entity_poly.entity_id
_entity_poly.type
_entity_poly.pdbx_seq_one_letter_code
_entity_poly.pdbx_strand_id
1 'polypeptide(L)' 'MPLVDYFYVLQFENKEYFKSFKLGESRYLTSKDLHGASKMQTMLEVVEVASELKTKCNVLYEVREIQVVKR' A
#
# COMPACT_ATOMS: atom_id res chain seq x y z
N MET A 1 -4.66 21.11 19.92
CA MET A 1 -4.64 19.66 19.67
C MET A 1 -3.77 19.32 18.48
N PRO A 2 -2.92 18.30 18.57
CA PRO A 2 -2.20 17.86 17.38
C PRO A 2 -3.17 17.30 16.33
N LEU A 3 -2.92 17.61 15.07
CA LEU A 3 -3.65 17.02 13.96
C LEU A 3 -3.07 15.65 13.65
N VAL A 4 -3.94 14.69 13.43
CA VAL A 4 -3.52 13.33 13.07
C VAL A 4 -4.02 13.05 11.64
N ASP A 5 -3.07 12.81 10.74
CA ASP A 5 -3.37 12.27 9.43
C ASP A 5 -3.13 10.78 9.45
N TYR A 6 -3.81 10.09 8.58
CA TYR A 6 -3.55 8.67 8.42
C TYR A 6 -3.63 8.31 6.93
N PHE A 7 -2.98 7.22 6.61
CA PHE A 7 -3.04 6.64 5.27
C PHE A 7 -2.85 5.13 5.40
N TYR A 8 -3.17 4.42 4.36
CA TYR A 8 -3.04 2.97 4.32
C TYR A 8 -1.95 2.58 3.34
N VAL A 9 -1.24 1.51 3.67
CA VAL A 9 -0.26 0.89 2.79
C VAL A 9 -0.51 -0.61 2.76
N LEU A 10 -0.05 -1.27 1.72
CA LEU A 10 -0.08 -2.72 1.63
C LEU A 10 1.33 -3.24 1.89
N GLN A 11 1.44 -4.18 2.81
CA GLN A 11 2.71 -4.79 3.17
C GLN A 11 2.67 -6.28 2.81
N PHE A 12 3.74 -6.76 2.19
CA PHE A 12 3.86 -8.15 1.79
C PHE A 12 4.55 -8.97 2.87
N GLU A 13 4.56 -10.28 2.68
CA GLU A 13 5.12 -11.23 3.63
C GLU A 13 6.61 -10.98 3.90
N ASN A 14 7.35 -10.51 2.90
CA ASN A 14 8.77 -10.18 3.03
C ASN A 14 9.04 -8.82 3.71
N LYS A 15 8.00 -8.18 4.24
CA LYS A 15 8.03 -6.88 4.90
C LYS A 15 8.22 -5.68 3.97
N GLU A 16 8.26 -5.90 2.66
CA GLU A 16 8.27 -4.80 1.70
C GLU A 16 6.86 -4.29 1.45
N TYR A 17 6.76 -3.05 1.00
CA TYR A 17 5.48 -2.38 0.77
C TYR A 17 5.19 -2.30 -0.73
N PHE A 18 3.89 -2.31 -1.05
CA PHE A 18 3.45 -2.10 -2.43
C PHE A 18 3.79 -0.67 -2.85
N LYS A 19 4.39 -0.51 -4.02
CA LYS A 19 4.76 0.78 -4.58
C LYS A 19 3.87 1.15 -5.78
N SER A 20 3.85 0.32 -6.80
CA SER A 20 3.05 0.56 -8.00
C SER A 20 2.97 -0.70 -8.85
N PHE A 21 2.02 -0.72 -9.77
CA PHE A 21 1.98 -1.75 -10.79
C PHE A 21 2.95 -1.39 -11.92
N LYS A 22 3.57 -2.39 -12.48
CA LYS A 22 4.41 -2.19 -13.65
C LYS A 22 3.51 -2.18 -14.89
N LEU A 23 3.59 -1.09 -15.65
CA LEU A 23 2.70 -0.86 -16.78
C LEU A 23 2.82 -1.99 -17.81
N GLY A 24 1.67 -2.52 -18.22
CA GLY A 24 1.60 -3.57 -19.26
C GLY A 24 2.01 -4.95 -18.80
N GLU A 25 2.30 -5.15 -17.53
CA GLU A 25 2.71 -6.45 -16.99
C GLU A 25 1.88 -6.83 -15.76
N SER A 26 1.81 -8.13 -15.49
CA SER A 26 1.19 -8.65 -14.25
C SER A 26 2.20 -8.66 -13.12
N ARG A 27 2.96 -7.58 -12.99
CA ARG A 27 4.00 -7.40 -11.99
C ARG A 27 3.77 -6.12 -11.20
N TYR A 28 4.37 -6.06 -10.05
CA TYR A 28 4.31 -4.89 -9.19
C TYR A 28 5.71 -4.54 -8.68
N LEU A 29 5.87 -3.28 -8.30
CA LEU A 29 7.08 -2.78 -7.69
C LEU A 29 6.88 -2.68 -6.19
N THR A 30 7.95 -2.89 -5.43
CA THR A 30 7.93 -2.81 -3.98
C THR A 30 8.93 -1.79 -3.47
N SER A 31 8.73 -1.36 -2.23
CA SER A 31 9.66 -0.48 -1.53
C SER A 31 10.01 -1.10 -0.20
N LYS A 32 11.28 -1.01 0.18
CA LYS A 32 11.74 -1.51 1.49
C LYS A 32 11.36 -0.56 2.62
N ASP A 33 11.12 0.70 2.30
CA ASP A 33 10.77 1.69 3.31
C ASP A 33 9.38 2.28 3.04
N LEU A 34 8.83 2.86 4.10
CA LEU A 34 7.49 3.42 4.04
C LEU A 34 7.41 4.66 3.14
N HIS A 35 8.52 5.38 3.01
CA HIS A 35 8.57 6.59 2.20
C HIS A 35 8.27 6.30 0.72
N GLY A 36 8.77 5.18 0.20
CA GLY A 36 8.54 4.79 -1.19
C GLY A 36 7.22 4.06 -1.42
N ALA A 37 6.49 3.71 -0.36
CA ALA A 37 5.24 2.96 -0.48
C ALA A 37 4.12 3.80 -1.07
N SER A 38 3.22 3.15 -1.81
CA SER A 38 1.98 3.78 -2.28
C SER A 38 1.09 4.05 -1.06
N LYS A 39 0.72 5.31 -0.89
CA LYS A 39 -0.11 5.75 0.24
C LYS A 39 -1.54 5.95 -0.24
N MET A 40 -2.46 5.26 0.40
CA MET A 40 -3.88 5.31 0.06
C MET A 40 -4.63 5.98 1.20
N GLN A 41 -5.50 6.92 0.88
CA GLN A 41 -6.20 7.72 1.89
C GLN A 41 -7.57 7.14 2.26
N THR A 42 -8.15 6.33 1.40
CA THR A 42 -9.47 5.76 1.64
C THR A 42 -9.41 4.24 1.54
N MET A 43 -10.34 3.59 2.22
CA MET A 43 -10.46 2.14 2.15
C MET A 43 -10.89 1.69 0.75
N LEU A 44 -11.60 2.53 0.02
CA LEU A 44 -11.98 2.22 -1.37
C LEU A 44 -10.75 2.06 -2.25
N GLU A 45 -9.78 2.97 -2.12
CA GLU A 45 -8.50 2.86 -2.85
C GLU A 45 -7.76 1.57 -2.48
N VAL A 46 -7.75 1.22 -1.19
CA VAL A 46 -7.13 -0.01 -0.71
C VAL A 46 -7.76 -1.24 -1.36
N VAL A 47 -9.08 -1.28 -1.37
CA VAL A 47 -9.83 -2.41 -1.95
C VAL A 47 -9.54 -2.55 -3.44
N GLU A 48 -9.51 -1.44 -4.17
CA GLU A 48 -9.23 -1.45 -5.61
C GLU A 48 -7.84 -2.01 -5.91
N VAL A 49 -6.82 -1.52 -5.22
CA VAL A 49 -5.44 -1.97 -5.41
C VAL A 49 -5.29 -3.44 -4.98
N ALA A 50 -5.86 -3.79 -3.84
CA ALA A 50 -5.79 -5.15 -3.33
C ALA A 50 -6.47 -6.14 -4.27
N SER A 51 -7.60 -5.76 -4.85
CA SER A 51 -8.31 -6.59 -5.81
C SER A 51 -7.46 -6.84 -7.06
N GLU A 52 -6.79 -5.82 -7.58
CA GLU A 52 -5.88 -5.98 -8.72
C GLU A 52 -4.69 -6.85 -8.38
N LEU A 53 -4.09 -6.69 -7.20
CA LEU A 53 -2.98 -7.52 -6.77
C LEU A 53 -3.38 -8.99 -6.70
N LYS A 54 -4.54 -9.27 -6.14
CA LYS A 54 -5.04 -10.63 -6.02
C LYS A 54 -5.32 -11.24 -7.40
N THR A 55 -5.95 -10.47 -8.29
CA THR A 55 -6.35 -10.96 -9.60
C THR A 55 -5.16 -11.15 -10.53
N LYS A 56 -4.22 -10.18 -10.54
CA LYS A 56 -3.10 -10.20 -11.50
C LYS A 56 -1.87 -10.92 -10.97
N CYS A 57 -1.61 -10.84 -9.68
CA CYS A 57 -0.35 -11.32 -9.11
C CYS A 57 -0.52 -12.46 -8.11
N ASN A 58 -1.72 -12.63 -7.56
CA ASN A 58 -2.05 -13.68 -6.59
C ASN A 58 -1.06 -13.73 -5.42
N VAL A 59 -0.82 -12.57 -4.79
CA VAL A 59 0.10 -12.45 -3.66
C VAL A 59 -0.65 -12.20 -2.36
N LEU A 60 -0.04 -12.59 -1.25
CA LEU A 60 -0.55 -12.30 0.09
C LEU A 60 -0.08 -10.93 0.54
N TYR A 61 -0.96 -10.19 1.20
CA TYR A 61 -0.67 -8.85 1.69
C TYR A 61 -1.40 -8.59 2.99
N GLU A 62 -0.93 -7.59 3.73
CA GLU A 62 -1.61 -7.03 4.89
C GLU A 62 -1.86 -5.55 4.65
N VAL A 63 -3.01 -5.07 5.12
CA VAL A 63 -3.33 -3.64 5.10
C VAL A 63 -2.83 -3.04 6.40
N ARG A 64 -1.99 -2.01 6.30
CA ARG A 64 -1.47 -1.29 7.45
C ARG A 64 -1.99 0.13 7.46
N GLU A 65 -2.55 0.55 8.57
CA GLU A 65 -2.93 1.95 8.80
C GLU A 65 -1.77 2.65 9.48
N ILE A 66 -1.30 3.72 8.85
CA ILE A 66 -0.18 4.51 9.37
C ILE A 66 -0.74 5.86 9.82
N GLN A 67 -0.47 6.22 11.05
CA GLN A 67 -0.89 7.50 11.62
C GLN A 67 0.31 8.42 11.71
N VAL A 68 0.13 9.66 11.26
CA VAL A 68 1.15 10.69 11.32
C VAL A 68 0.60 11.83 12.14
N VAL A 69 1.28 12.16 13.25
CA VAL A 69 0.89 13.29 14.10
C VAL A 69 1.55 14.53 13.53
N LYS A 70 0.73 15.50 13.16
CA LYS A 70 1.20 16.81 12.70
C LYS A 70 1.14 17.81 13.84
N ARG A 71 2.19 18.57 13.99
CA ARG A 71 2.30 19.61 15.01
C ARG A 71 2.21 20.98 14.38
#